data_fc4a1d1a8591d9240ecd3ed77b64ed1d
#
_entry.id   fc4a1d1a8591d9240ecd3ed77b64ed1d
#
_cell.length_a   1.000
_cell.length_b   1.000
_cell.length_c   1.000
_cell.angle_alpha   90.00
_cell.angle_beta   90.00
_cell.angle_gamma   90.00
#
_symmetry.space_group_name_H-M   'P 1'
#
loop_
_entity.id
_entity.type
_entity.pdbx_description
1 polymer ?
#
loop_
_entity_poly.entity_id
_entity_poly.type
_entity_poly.pdbx_seq_one_letter_code
_entity_poly.pdbx_strand_id
1 'polypeptide(L)'
;MKEAAIDPMSERTVSLTPGKRVFFLTKDPDLIRRQLRGELDLRMEDLRVEDLMDDINTDAMTPAWACFDYRPEDIARNAYAGITVNKERLFPEGALMAGGFEVIVSGYRKGVGSSRETAVQAEKWSGIRIAIAASFAPATCAASTFSAMFMARRPVAGAGRLTSPRA
;
A
#
# COMPACT_ATOMS: atom_id res chain seq x y z
N MET A 1 36.06 -8.93 22.69
CA MET A 1 34.84 -8.26 22.19
C MET A 1 34.04 -9.31 21.44
N LYS A 2 32.91 -9.76 21.99
CA LYS A 2 32.03 -10.72 21.30
C LYS A 2 31.17 -9.94 20.33
N GLU A 3 31.33 -10.21 19.04
CA GLU A 3 30.48 -9.76 17.97
C GLU A 3 29.09 -10.35 18.22
N ALA A 4 28.11 -9.49 18.48
CA ALA A 4 26.73 -9.90 18.62
C ALA A 4 26.25 -10.37 17.26
N ALA A 5 26.09 -11.67 17.10
CA ALA A 5 25.46 -12.26 15.93
C ALA A 5 24.05 -11.69 15.82
N ILE A 6 23.80 -10.92 14.77
CA ILE A 6 22.45 -10.48 14.39
C ILE A 6 21.71 -11.75 13.98
N ASP A 7 20.73 -12.14 14.77
CA ASP A 7 19.81 -13.23 14.43
C ASP A 7 19.03 -12.84 13.14
N PRO A 8 19.29 -13.51 12.01
CA PRO A 8 18.80 -13.03 10.71
C PRO A 8 17.32 -13.30 10.47
N MET A 9 16.57 -13.86 11.40
CA MET A 9 15.14 -14.14 11.22
C MET A 9 14.39 -14.26 12.56
N SER A 10 14.30 -13.16 13.29
CA SER A 10 13.13 -13.07 14.17
C SER A 10 11.91 -12.99 13.26
N GLU A 11 11.08 -14.00 13.25
CA GLU A 11 9.80 -14.00 12.54
C GLU A 11 8.97 -12.80 13.01
N ARG A 12 9.03 -11.71 12.27
CA ARG A 12 8.19 -10.54 12.54
C ARG A 12 6.78 -10.88 12.06
N THR A 13 6.02 -11.46 12.94
CA THR A 13 4.60 -11.72 12.69
C THR A 13 3.83 -10.42 12.80
N VAL A 14 3.10 -10.07 11.76
CA VAL A 14 2.18 -8.93 11.74
C VAL A 14 0.77 -9.51 11.79
N SER A 15 0.05 -9.21 12.89
CA SER A 15 -1.34 -9.59 13.02
C SER A 15 -2.23 -8.50 12.40
N LEU A 16 -3.19 -8.92 11.57
CA LEU A 16 -4.21 -8.05 11.03
C LEU A 16 -5.35 -7.88 12.05
N THR A 17 -5.91 -6.68 12.09
CA THR A 17 -7.05 -6.39 12.96
C THR A 17 -8.33 -7.01 12.35
N PRO A 18 -9.09 -7.81 13.09
CA PRO A 18 -10.34 -8.39 12.59
C PRO A 18 -11.29 -7.31 12.04
N GLY A 19 -11.90 -7.58 10.90
CA GLY A 19 -12.84 -6.67 10.23
C GLY A 19 -12.18 -5.55 9.42
N LYS A 20 -10.86 -5.45 9.39
CA LYS A 20 -10.15 -4.53 8.49
C LYS A 20 -10.05 -5.11 7.09
N ARG A 21 -9.95 -4.20 6.11
CA ARG A 21 -10.04 -4.52 4.69
C ARG A 21 -8.66 -4.42 4.01
N VAL A 22 -8.52 -5.10 2.90
CA VAL A 22 -7.39 -4.98 1.97
C VAL A 22 -7.80 -4.08 0.81
N PHE A 23 -6.97 -3.10 0.51
CA PHE A 23 -7.17 -2.20 -0.63
C PHE A 23 -6.23 -2.57 -1.77
N PHE A 24 -6.77 -2.76 -2.96
CA PHE A 24 -6.00 -3.06 -4.16
C PHE A 24 -5.95 -1.84 -5.08
N LEU A 25 -4.76 -1.31 -5.33
CA LEU A 25 -4.52 -0.26 -6.32
C LEU A 25 -4.55 -0.88 -7.71
N THR A 26 -5.75 -0.97 -8.29
CA THR A 26 -5.96 -1.53 -9.63
C THR A 26 -5.83 -0.47 -10.71
N LYS A 27 -5.51 -0.90 -11.94
CA LYS A 27 -5.52 -0.03 -13.13
C LYS A 27 -6.94 0.38 -13.54
N ASP A 28 -7.95 -0.38 -13.11
CA ASP A 28 -9.35 -0.08 -13.34
C ASP A 28 -9.88 0.91 -12.29
N PRO A 29 -10.24 2.15 -12.68
CA PRO A 29 -10.75 3.16 -11.75
C PRO A 29 -12.10 2.78 -11.10
N ASP A 30 -12.91 1.99 -11.78
CA ASP A 30 -14.21 1.61 -11.23
C ASP A 30 -14.07 0.60 -10.09
N LEU A 31 -13.12 -0.30 -10.18
CA LEU A 31 -12.77 -1.19 -9.06
C LEU A 31 -12.27 -0.40 -7.85
N ILE A 32 -11.46 0.64 -8.07
CA ILE A 32 -11.01 1.53 -6.99
C ILE A 32 -12.21 2.23 -6.33
N ARG A 33 -13.09 2.86 -7.11
CA ARG A 33 -14.28 3.55 -6.59
C ARG A 33 -15.18 2.63 -5.78
N ARG A 34 -15.43 1.41 -6.28
CA ARG A 34 -16.27 0.42 -5.60
C ARG A 34 -15.67 -0.05 -4.28
N GLN A 35 -14.35 -0.26 -4.23
CA GLN A 35 -13.64 -0.57 -2.98
C GLN A 35 -13.78 0.56 -1.97
N LEU A 36 -13.54 1.83 -2.39
CA LEU A 36 -13.64 3.00 -1.51
C LEU A 36 -15.04 3.20 -0.96
N ARG A 37 -16.09 2.90 -1.75
CA ARG A 37 -17.49 2.98 -1.30
C ARG A 37 -17.96 1.78 -0.46
N GLY A 38 -17.12 0.77 -0.28
CA GLY A 38 -17.49 -0.44 0.46
C GLY A 38 -18.43 -1.39 -0.31
N GLU A 39 -18.55 -1.22 -1.62
CA GLU A 39 -19.39 -2.04 -2.49
C GLU A 39 -18.69 -3.34 -2.94
N LEU A 40 -17.36 -3.40 -2.78
CA LEU A 40 -16.53 -4.49 -3.26
C LEU A 40 -15.33 -4.72 -2.34
N ASP A 41 -15.12 -5.96 -1.97
CA ASP A 41 -13.88 -6.45 -1.38
C ASP A 41 -13.23 -7.43 -2.35
N LEU A 42 -12.07 -7.04 -2.87
CA LEU A 42 -11.26 -7.87 -3.75
C LEU A 42 -10.36 -8.80 -2.94
N ARG A 43 -10.00 -9.93 -3.54
CA ARG A 43 -9.03 -10.88 -3.01
C ARG A 43 -7.85 -11.02 -3.99
N MET A 44 -6.72 -11.53 -3.51
CA MET A 44 -5.55 -11.76 -4.36
C MET A 44 -5.83 -12.72 -5.53
N GLU A 45 -6.75 -13.65 -5.36
CA GLU A 45 -7.16 -14.62 -6.38
C GLU A 45 -8.02 -14.01 -7.49
N ASP A 46 -8.63 -12.84 -7.23
CA ASP A 46 -9.47 -12.12 -8.20
C ASP A 46 -8.64 -11.29 -9.20
N LEU A 47 -7.35 -11.11 -8.93
CA LEU A 47 -6.48 -10.19 -9.63
C LEU A 47 -5.17 -10.86 -10.07
N ARG A 48 -4.63 -10.39 -11.19
CA ARG A 48 -3.26 -10.64 -11.60
C ARG A 48 -2.39 -9.44 -11.24
N VAL A 49 -1.08 -9.63 -11.18
CA VAL A 49 -0.15 -8.52 -10.92
C VAL A 49 -0.26 -7.44 -12.01
N GLU A 50 -0.58 -7.84 -13.24
CA GLU A 50 -0.78 -6.94 -14.38
C GLU A 50 -1.99 -6.03 -14.25
N ASP A 51 -2.97 -6.40 -13.41
CA ASP A 51 -4.17 -5.59 -13.12
C ASP A 51 -3.91 -4.49 -12.09
N LEU A 52 -2.79 -4.57 -11.38
CA LEU A 52 -2.39 -3.62 -10.35
C LEU A 52 -1.64 -2.42 -10.96
N MET A 53 -1.76 -1.27 -10.34
CA MET A 53 -1.05 -0.06 -10.74
C MET A 53 0.44 -0.20 -10.48
N ASP A 54 1.23 0.08 -11.52
CA ASP A 54 2.67 0.20 -11.49
C ASP A 54 3.08 1.67 -11.37
N ASP A 55 4.37 1.92 -11.08
CA ASP A 55 4.98 3.25 -11.12
C ASP A 55 4.24 4.30 -10.27
N ILE A 56 3.66 3.87 -9.16
CA ILE A 56 2.99 4.80 -8.26
C ILE A 56 4.04 5.73 -7.66
N ASN A 57 4.08 6.95 -8.18
CA ASN A 57 5.01 7.96 -7.74
C ASN A 57 4.51 8.73 -6.52
N THR A 58 5.40 9.46 -5.87
CA THR A 58 5.08 10.23 -4.68
C THR A 58 4.11 11.39 -4.95
N ASP A 59 4.04 11.90 -6.19
CA ASP A 59 3.03 12.89 -6.58
C ASP A 59 1.63 12.29 -6.69
N ALA A 60 1.53 11.04 -7.15
CA ALA A 60 0.27 10.30 -7.14
C ALA A 60 -0.22 10.06 -5.71
N MET A 61 0.70 9.69 -4.81
CA MET A 61 0.38 9.42 -3.40
C MET A 61 0.02 10.71 -2.64
N THR A 62 0.85 11.74 -2.77
CA THR A 62 0.66 13.04 -2.11
C THR A 62 1.17 14.15 -3.02
N PRO A 63 0.30 14.88 -3.72
CA PRO A 63 0.72 15.97 -4.61
C PRO A 63 1.48 17.07 -3.88
N ALA A 64 2.29 17.86 -4.61
CA ALA A 64 3.14 18.89 -4.03
C ALA A 64 2.36 19.89 -3.16
N TRP A 65 1.15 20.27 -3.56
CA TRP A 65 0.31 21.20 -2.77
C TRP A 65 -0.14 20.61 -1.42
N ALA A 66 -0.30 19.28 -1.31
CA ALA A 66 -0.66 18.60 -0.06
C ALA A 66 0.56 18.35 0.87
N CYS A 67 1.79 18.59 0.38
CA CYS A 67 2.98 18.45 1.20
C CYS A 67 3.18 19.60 2.22
N PHE A 68 2.38 20.63 2.16
CA PHE A 68 2.36 21.72 3.15
C PHE A 68 1.52 21.40 4.39
N ASP A 69 0.74 20.33 4.34
CA ASP A 69 0.03 19.83 5.50
C ASP A 69 1.03 19.22 6.50
N TYR A 70 0.80 19.46 7.79
CA TYR A 70 1.66 18.95 8.86
C TYR A 70 0.88 18.22 9.98
N ARG A 71 -0.44 18.27 9.93
CA ARG A 71 -1.27 17.47 10.84
C ARG A 71 -1.52 16.09 10.22
N PRO A 72 -1.44 15.02 11.02
CA PRO A 72 -1.69 13.65 10.54
C PRO A 72 -3.01 13.49 9.79
N GLU A 73 -4.07 14.13 10.30
CA GLU A 73 -5.40 14.04 9.71
C GLU A 73 -5.48 14.71 8.33
N ASP A 74 -4.82 15.86 8.18
CA ASP A 74 -4.83 16.62 6.92
C ASP A 74 -4.00 15.89 5.86
N ILE A 75 -2.84 15.35 6.24
CA ILE A 75 -2.00 14.54 5.36
C ILE A 75 -2.76 13.27 4.91
N ALA A 76 -3.37 12.55 5.86
CA ALA A 76 -4.13 11.33 5.57
C ALA A 76 -5.33 11.59 4.66
N ARG A 77 -6.00 12.73 4.84
CA ARG A 77 -7.15 13.15 4.03
C ARG A 77 -6.83 13.29 2.55
N ASN A 78 -5.57 13.62 2.24
CA ASN A 78 -5.05 13.79 0.89
C ASN A 78 -4.31 12.58 0.32
N ALA A 79 -4.42 11.41 0.98
CA ALA A 79 -3.82 10.18 0.47
C ALA A 79 -4.36 9.84 -0.93
N TYR A 80 -3.44 9.63 -1.88
CA TYR A 80 -3.71 9.35 -3.29
C TYR A 80 -4.46 10.46 -4.05
N ALA A 81 -4.41 11.68 -3.54
CA ALA A 81 -5.04 12.84 -4.18
C ALA A 81 -4.48 13.16 -5.58
N GLY A 82 -3.30 12.69 -5.91
CA GLY A 82 -2.67 12.91 -7.22
C GLY A 82 -3.18 11.97 -8.31
N ILE A 83 -3.91 10.91 -7.97
CA ILE A 83 -4.50 10.02 -8.97
C ILE A 83 -5.81 10.62 -9.48
N THR A 84 -5.84 10.95 -10.77
CA THR A 84 -6.99 11.58 -11.42
C THR A 84 -7.45 10.78 -12.63
N VAL A 85 -8.77 10.81 -12.88
CA VAL A 85 -9.40 10.29 -14.07
C VAL A 85 -10.30 11.39 -14.65
N ASN A 86 -10.10 11.74 -15.91
CA ASN A 86 -10.83 12.85 -16.56
C ASN A 86 -10.72 14.18 -15.77
N LYS A 87 -9.55 14.48 -15.17
CA LYS A 87 -9.25 15.64 -14.33
C LYS A 87 -9.98 15.67 -12.98
N GLU A 88 -10.70 14.62 -12.63
CA GLU A 88 -11.32 14.45 -11.31
C GLU A 88 -10.49 13.52 -10.42
N ARG A 89 -10.46 13.81 -9.13
CA ARG A 89 -9.76 12.95 -8.16
C ARG A 89 -10.42 11.56 -8.14
N LEU A 90 -9.60 10.53 -8.31
CA LEU A 90 -10.07 9.15 -8.17
C LEU A 90 -10.33 8.79 -6.69
N PHE A 91 -9.53 9.36 -5.79
CA PHE A 91 -9.68 9.22 -4.35
C PHE A 91 -10.31 10.49 -3.77
N PRO A 92 -11.61 10.46 -3.40
CA PRO A 92 -12.22 11.54 -2.66
C PRO A 92 -11.48 11.83 -1.36
N GLU A 93 -11.58 13.05 -0.86
CA GLU A 93 -10.92 13.45 0.37
C GLU A 93 -11.32 12.55 1.55
N GLY A 94 -10.33 11.99 2.23
CA GLY A 94 -10.52 11.08 3.37
C GLY A 94 -11.07 9.69 3.03
N ALA A 95 -11.26 9.35 1.76
CA ALA A 95 -11.88 8.09 1.35
C ALA A 95 -11.10 6.86 1.83
N LEU A 96 -9.77 6.91 1.80
CA LEU A 96 -8.94 5.80 2.26
C LEU A 96 -9.08 5.60 3.78
N MET A 97 -9.14 6.71 4.55
CA MET A 97 -9.37 6.66 6.00
C MET A 97 -10.73 6.07 6.35
N ALA A 98 -11.78 6.51 5.64
CA ALA A 98 -13.15 6.07 5.87
C ALA A 98 -13.37 4.61 5.47
N GLY A 99 -12.58 4.09 4.54
CA GLY A 99 -12.74 2.75 3.98
C GLY A 99 -12.35 1.60 4.91
N GLY A 100 -11.71 1.87 6.06
CA GLY A 100 -11.34 0.86 7.03
C GLY A 100 -10.25 -0.10 6.56
N PHE A 101 -9.40 0.33 5.66
CA PHE A 101 -8.30 -0.46 5.11
C PHE A 101 -7.09 -0.50 6.06
N GLU A 102 -6.46 -1.66 6.15
CA GLU A 102 -5.22 -1.87 6.93
C GLU A 102 -4.06 -2.34 6.06
N VAL A 103 -4.37 -2.93 4.91
CA VAL A 103 -3.40 -3.43 3.92
C VAL A 103 -3.63 -2.72 2.59
N ILE A 104 -2.54 -2.34 1.93
CA ILE A 104 -2.58 -1.84 0.56
C ILE A 104 -1.71 -2.71 -0.36
N VAL A 105 -2.25 -3.04 -1.53
CA VAL A 105 -1.59 -3.90 -2.52
C VAL A 105 -1.43 -3.15 -3.82
N SER A 106 -0.23 -3.20 -4.43
CA SER A 106 0.08 -2.53 -5.70
C SER A 106 1.04 -3.37 -6.56
N GLY A 107 1.24 -2.95 -7.79
CA GLY A 107 2.14 -3.57 -8.75
C GLY A 107 3.61 -3.21 -8.53
N TYR A 108 4.33 -2.99 -9.62
CA TYR A 108 5.77 -2.73 -9.60
C TYR A 108 6.10 -1.26 -9.30
N ARG A 109 7.26 -1.05 -8.66
CA ARG A 109 7.90 0.24 -8.43
C ARG A 109 7.02 1.25 -7.68
N LYS A 110 6.40 0.80 -6.59
CA LYS A 110 5.65 1.69 -5.69
C LYS A 110 6.59 2.69 -5.02
N GLY A 111 6.18 3.97 -5.01
CA GLY A 111 6.90 5.05 -4.34
C GLY A 111 8.09 5.61 -5.14
N VAL A 112 8.02 5.55 -6.48
CA VAL A 112 9.02 6.19 -7.37
C VAL A 112 8.95 7.70 -7.23
N GLY A 113 10.06 8.38 -7.49
CA GLY A 113 10.12 9.84 -7.53
C GLY A 113 10.91 10.44 -6.39
N SER A 114 10.52 11.64 -5.93
CA SER A 114 11.21 12.36 -4.86
C SER A 114 10.96 11.68 -3.51
N SER A 115 11.97 11.75 -2.61
CA SER A 115 11.84 11.27 -1.23
C SER A 115 10.86 12.16 -0.45
N ARG A 116 9.56 11.92 -0.60
CA ARG A 116 8.51 12.60 0.16
C ARG A 116 8.06 11.70 1.29
N GLU A 117 8.51 12.04 2.47
CA GLU A 117 8.08 11.35 3.69
C GLU A 117 6.55 11.44 3.89
N THR A 118 5.96 12.58 3.51
CA THR A 118 4.50 12.80 3.54
C THR A 118 3.72 11.76 2.75
N ALA A 119 4.25 11.21 1.66
CA ALA A 119 3.58 10.19 0.86
C ALA A 119 3.37 8.89 1.66
N VAL A 120 4.39 8.45 2.38
CA VAL A 120 4.32 7.27 3.25
C VAL A 120 3.48 7.55 4.49
N GLN A 121 3.60 8.76 5.05
CA GLN A 121 2.80 9.19 6.19
C GLN A 121 1.31 9.27 5.86
N ALA A 122 0.93 9.70 4.64
CA ALA A 122 -0.45 9.74 4.20
C ALA A 122 -1.10 8.34 4.24
N GLU A 123 -0.42 7.32 3.78
CA GLU A 123 -0.90 5.94 3.89
C GLU A 123 -1.01 5.51 5.35
N LYS A 124 0.06 5.69 6.13
CA LYS A 124 0.11 5.28 7.54
C LYS A 124 -1.04 5.89 8.34
N TRP A 125 -1.24 7.19 8.22
CA TRP A 125 -2.27 7.88 8.98
C TRP A 125 -3.69 7.68 8.42
N SER A 126 -3.81 7.16 7.18
CA SER A 126 -5.07 6.65 6.66
C SER A 126 -5.47 5.28 7.25
N GLY A 127 -4.62 4.68 8.09
CA GLY A 127 -4.87 3.39 8.72
C GLY A 127 -4.12 2.23 8.09
N ILE A 128 -3.34 2.46 7.03
CA ILE A 128 -2.56 1.42 6.38
C ILE A 128 -1.35 1.06 7.26
N ARG A 129 -1.28 -0.19 7.67
CA ARG A 129 -0.17 -0.75 8.46
C ARG A 129 0.77 -1.60 7.64
N ILE A 130 0.27 -2.17 6.55
CA ILE A 130 1.01 -3.09 5.69
C ILE A 130 0.90 -2.63 4.25
N ALA A 131 2.04 -2.49 3.59
CA ALA A 131 2.11 -2.27 2.15
C ALA A 131 2.70 -3.51 1.47
N ILE A 132 2.01 -4.02 0.46
CA ILE A 132 2.45 -5.12 -0.39
C ILE A 132 2.61 -4.59 -1.81
N ALA A 133 3.74 -4.87 -2.44
CA ALA A 133 3.97 -4.51 -3.83
C ALA A 133 4.82 -5.56 -4.55
N ALA A 134 4.69 -5.64 -5.87
CA ALA A 134 5.58 -6.47 -6.65
C ALA A 134 7.04 -5.99 -6.55
N SER A 135 7.25 -4.67 -6.42
CA SER A 135 8.53 -4.06 -5.99
C SER A 135 8.31 -2.65 -5.44
N PHE A 136 9.26 -2.17 -4.62
CA PHE A 136 9.29 -0.81 -4.09
C PHE A 136 10.47 -0.04 -4.65
N ALA A 137 10.32 1.28 -4.76
CA ALA A 137 11.44 2.16 -5.04
C ALA A 137 12.37 2.26 -3.81
N PRO A 138 13.69 2.42 -4.00
CA PRO A 138 14.66 2.49 -2.90
C PRO A 138 14.34 3.58 -1.86
N ALA A 139 13.88 4.75 -2.31
CA ALA A 139 13.51 5.85 -1.43
C ALA A 139 12.36 5.50 -0.47
N THR A 140 11.37 4.76 -0.95
CA THR A 140 10.25 4.29 -0.13
C THR A 140 10.69 3.28 0.92
N CYS A 141 11.61 2.40 0.58
CA CYS A 141 12.18 1.44 1.53
C CYS A 141 12.93 2.14 2.67
N ALA A 142 13.65 3.23 2.39
CA ALA A 142 14.39 4.00 3.38
C ALA A 142 13.49 4.82 4.31
N ALA A 143 12.37 5.34 3.80
CA ALA A 143 11.41 6.18 4.54
C ALA A 143 10.29 5.39 5.21
N SER A 144 10.31 4.04 5.16
CA SER A 144 9.16 3.25 5.57
C SER A 144 8.90 3.34 7.08
N THR A 145 7.75 3.91 7.40
CA THR A 145 7.17 3.91 8.75
C THR A 145 6.05 2.87 8.90
N PHE A 146 5.88 1.99 7.90
CA PHE A 146 4.94 0.88 7.95
C PHE A 146 5.35 -0.18 8.97
N SER A 147 4.37 -0.86 9.56
CA SER A 147 4.61 -2.01 10.41
C SER A 147 5.27 -3.15 9.64
N ALA A 148 4.95 -3.29 8.36
CA ALA A 148 5.60 -4.22 7.44
C ALA A 148 5.48 -3.78 5.98
N MET A 149 6.53 -4.07 5.20
CA MET A 149 6.54 -3.95 3.75
C MET A 149 6.88 -5.33 3.18
N PHE A 150 6.03 -5.84 2.30
CA PHE A 150 6.23 -7.13 1.65
C PHE A 150 6.39 -6.94 0.14
N MET A 151 7.50 -7.45 -0.41
CA MET A 151 7.62 -7.64 -1.85
C MET A 151 7.01 -8.98 -2.23
N ALA A 152 6.01 -8.96 -3.10
CA ALA A 152 5.46 -10.18 -3.68
C ALA A 152 6.54 -10.79 -4.60
N ARG A 153 7.20 -11.85 -4.15
CA ARG A 153 8.09 -12.63 -5.03
C ARG A 153 7.24 -13.26 -6.12
N ARG A 154 7.64 -13.13 -7.38
CA ARG A 154 7.09 -13.94 -8.46
C ARG A 154 7.19 -15.41 -8.03
N PRO A 155 6.12 -16.21 -8.11
CA PRO A 155 6.26 -17.64 -7.98
C PRO A 155 7.24 -18.08 -9.09
N VAL A 156 8.36 -18.62 -8.68
CA VAL A 156 9.25 -19.34 -9.61
C VAL A 156 8.40 -20.51 -10.13
N ALA A 157 8.19 -20.58 -11.42
CA ALA A 157 7.49 -21.69 -12.05
C ALA A 157 8.16 -23.00 -11.56
N GLY A 158 7.47 -23.76 -10.70
CA GLY A 158 7.98 -25.04 -10.16
C GLY A 158 7.99 -25.19 -8.63
N ALA A 159 7.65 -24.17 -7.83
CA ALA A 159 7.57 -24.33 -6.38
C ALA A 159 6.13 -24.66 -5.95
N GLY A 160 5.96 -25.85 -5.39
CA GLY A 160 4.70 -26.46 -5.02
C GLY A 160 3.84 -25.64 -4.06
N ARG A 161 2.57 -26.04 -4.01
CA ARG A 161 1.49 -25.54 -3.18
C ARG A 161 1.92 -25.19 -1.77
N LEU A 162 1.66 -23.96 -1.37
CA LEU A 162 1.57 -23.61 0.04
C LEU A 162 0.32 -24.29 0.60
N THR A 163 0.53 -25.36 1.36
CA THR A 163 -0.55 -25.99 2.12
C THR A 163 -0.89 -25.10 3.30
N SER A 164 -2.13 -24.64 3.33
CA SER A 164 -2.74 -24.03 4.52
C SER A 164 -2.79 -25.08 5.64
N PRO A 165 -2.39 -24.77 6.87
CA PRO A 165 -2.72 -25.61 8.00
C PRO A 165 -4.22 -25.48 8.27
N ARG A 166 -4.93 -26.59 8.20
CA ARG A 166 -6.31 -26.72 8.69
C ARG A 166 -6.34 -26.55 10.21
N ALA A 167 -7.41 -25.90 10.63
CA ALA A 167 -7.93 -25.66 11.97
C ALA A 167 -7.56 -26.64 13.05
#